data_debb38bcd9ba9e56680896d684af2913
#
_entry.id   debb38bcd9ba9e56680896d684af2913
#
_cell.length_a   1.000
_cell.length_b   1.000
_cell.length_c   1.000
_cell.angle_alpha   90.00
_cell.angle_beta   90.00
_cell.angle_gamma   90.00
#
_symmetry.space_group_name_H-M   'P 1'
#
loop_
_entity.id
_entity.type
_entity.pdbx_description
1 polymer ?
#
loop_
_entity_poly.entity_id
_entity_poly.type
_entity_poly.pdbx_seq_one_letter_code
_entity_poly.pdbx_strand_id
1 'polypeptide(L)'
;MAKSKKKGSKLKKALVTILIVIVALIAIVLIGARCYFQIPVSAYYGASEKAFVIPGLNENLVPQGFDYVESEGIYLVGGYQKDGSYSRVYRVDKASGKSQGYVVLADSEGNGVSPHAGGLAVHDDYLFVAGDEDASIYIYNLNDVLTAQSGDTVKMVNTFETHCLRDTINVAFLCFTEDRLIVGEFYRDPNYMTDESHWITTATGEENRALAYAYPFSDEEGSVCGISQLPSEVYSLPGLVQGMTVRDGKIWISQSYGTAKSTISCYDVSGAEPVDFRFYIYSGVAEPDIWIPIYALDSSTLVASFEAPPMAEEIIFVDGKLLTMCESASNKYFFGNLTGGRWCYATDVTKLV
;
A
#
# COMPACT_ATOMS: atom_id res chain seq x y z
N MET A 1 37.92 -57.73 12.74
CA MET A 1 37.00 -57.01 11.88
C MET A 1 35.64 -56.59 12.54
N ALA A 2 35.14 -57.19 13.59
CA ALA A 2 33.84 -56.89 14.24
C ALA A 2 33.80 -55.57 15.05
N LYS A 3 34.92 -55.10 15.65
CA LYS A 3 34.97 -53.83 16.42
C LYS A 3 34.83 -52.56 15.57
N SER A 4 35.26 -52.56 14.31
CA SER A 4 35.15 -51.41 13.38
C SER A 4 33.71 -51.15 12.94
N LYS A 5 32.93 -52.20 12.64
CA LYS A 5 31.49 -52.07 12.25
C LYS A 5 30.60 -51.53 13.38
N LYS A 6 30.89 -51.88 14.68
CA LYS A 6 30.13 -51.35 15.84
C LYS A 6 30.40 -49.85 16.09
N LYS A 7 31.63 -49.37 15.83
CA LYS A 7 32.00 -47.94 16.02
C LYS A 7 31.33 -47.07 14.97
N GLY A 8 31.24 -47.50 13.69
CA GLY A 8 30.54 -46.80 12.63
C GLY A 8 29.02 -46.71 12.84
N SER A 9 28.39 -47.75 13.41
CA SER A 9 26.95 -47.72 13.76
C SER A 9 26.62 -46.74 14.89
N LYS A 10 27.49 -46.67 15.93
CA LYS A 10 27.29 -45.69 17.04
C LYS A 10 27.48 -44.27 16.55
N LEU A 11 28.45 -43.98 15.69
CA LEU A 11 28.67 -42.67 15.10
C LEU A 11 27.50 -42.24 14.23
N LYS A 12 26.97 -43.10 13.38
CA LYS A 12 25.76 -42.84 12.59
C LYS A 12 24.55 -42.49 13.47
N LYS A 13 24.33 -43.26 14.56
CA LYS A 13 23.22 -42.96 15.50
C LYS A 13 23.40 -41.62 16.18
N ALA A 14 24.61 -41.27 16.62
CA ALA A 14 24.89 -39.97 17.22
C ALA A 14 24.63 -38.82 16.24
N LEU A 15 25.09 -38.93 14.97
CA LEU A 15 24.84 -37.93 13.93
C LEU A 15 23.37 -37.76 13.64
N VAL A 16 22.59 -38.85 13.54
CA VAL A 16 21.15 -38.80 13.35
C VAL A 16 20.46 -38.12 14.55
N THR A 17 20.88 -38.44 15.79
CA THR A 17 20.30 -37.77 16.98
C THR A 17 20.60 -36.27 16.98
N ILE A 18 21.86 -35.88 16.67
CA ILE A 18 22.23 -34.45 16.54
C ILE A 18 21.38 -33.76 15.48
N LEU A 19 21.18 -34.36 14.31
CA LEU A 19 20.36 -33.81 13.25
C LEU A 19 18.89 -33.63 13.70
N ILE A 20 18.32 -34.62 14.38
CA ILE A 20 16.95 -34.52 14.93
C ILE A 20 16.85 -33.37 15.92
N VAL A 21 17.83 -33.22 16.83
CA VAL A 21 17.84 -32.12 17.80
C VAL A 21 17.92 -30.77 17.09
N ILE A 22 18.78 -30.63 16.09
CA ILE A 22 18.90 -29.39 15.30
C ILE A 22 17.57 -29.07 14.60
N VAL A 23 16.96 -30.04 13.94
CA VAL A 23 15.66 -29.85 13.26
C VAL A 23 14.58 -29.47 14.27
N ALA A 24 14.53 -30.09 15.44
CA ALA A 24 13.58 -29.74 16.49
C ALA A 24 13.78 -28.32 17.01
N LEU A 25 15.05 -27.90 17.24
CA LEU A 25 15.36 -26.54 17.65
C LEU A 25 14.94 -25.51 16.59
N ILE A 26 15.22 -25.76 15.30
CA ILE A 26 14.79 -24.91 14.21
C ILE A 26 13.27 -24.82 14.19
N ALA A 27 12.55 -25.93 14.32
CA ALA A 27 11.09 -25.95 14.34
C ALA A 27 10.52 -25.12 15.52
N ILE A 28 11.12 -25.23 16.71
CA ILE A 28 10.73 -24.43 17.88
C ILE A 28 10.91 -22.94 17.62
N VAL A 29 12.05 -22.54 17.04
CA VAL A 29 12.31 -21.13 16.70
C VAL A 29 11.31 -20.61 15.68
N LEU A 30 11.03 -21.38 14.61
CA LEU A 30 10.08 -20.98 13.58
C LEU A 30 8.64 -20.87 14.12
N ILE A 31 8.22 -21.83 14.96
CA ILE A 31 6.91 -21.79 15.61
C ILE A 31 6.83 -20.58 16.56
N GLY A 32 7.87 -20.37 17.39
CA GLY A 32 7.93 -19.22 18.30
C GLY A 32 7.85 -17.88 17.57
N ALA A 33 8.60 -17.72 16.49
CA ALA A 33 8.56 -16.53 15.66
C ALA A 33 7.19 -16.32 15.00
N ARG A 34 6.56 -17.39 14.50
CA ARG A 34 5.20 -17.33 13.96
C ARG A 34 4.18 -16.91 15.03
N CYS A 35 4.27 -17.48 16.23
CA CYS A 35 3.42 -17.10 17.35
C CYS A 35 3.62 -15.62 17.73
N TYR A 36 4.86 -15.15 17.75
CA TYR A 36 5.20 -13.76 18.05
C TYR A 36 4.52 -12.78 17.09
N PHE A 37 4.50 -13.07 15.79
CA PHE A 37 3.86 -12.19 14.81
C PHE A 37 2.34 -12.33 14.74
N GLN A 38 1.79 -13.54 14.91
CA GLN A 38 0.38 -13.79 14.59
C GLN A 38 -0.56 -13.75 15.81
N ILE A 39 -0.08 -14.14 17.01
CA ILE A 39 -0.95 -14.12 18.21
C ILE A 39 -1.42 -12.70 18.55
N PRO A 40 -0.56 -11.65 18.54
CA PRO A 40 -1.01 -10.30 18.87
C PRO A 40 -2.12 -9.77 17.96
N VAL A 41 -2.17 -10.19 16.70
CA VAL A 41 -3.18 -9.79 15.72
C VAL A 41 -4.21 -10.91 15.46
N SER A 42 -4.43 -11.80 16.41
CA SER A 42 -5.36 -12.93 16.26
C SER A 42 -6.82 -12.50 16.06
N ALA A 43 -7.23 -11.38 16.64
CA ALA A 43 -8.56 -10.80 16.41
C ALA A 43 -8.75 -10.44 14.93
N TYR A 44 -7.75 -9.79 14.32
CA TYR A 44 -7.75 -9.49 12.90
C TYR A 44 -7.94 -10.77 12.05
N TYR A 45 -7.16 -11.82 12.31
CA TYR A 45 -7.32 -13.10 11.60
C TYR A 45 -8.68 -13.75 11.83
N GLY A 46 -9.26 -13.59 13.02
CA GLY A 46 -10.60 -14.11 13.35
C GLY A 46 -11.73 -13.38 12.61
N ALA A 47 -11.50 -12.12 12.23
CA ALA A 47 -12.43 -11.28 11.48
C ALA A 47 -12.19 -11.34 9.96
N SER A 48 -11.14 -12.02 9.51
CA SER A 48 -10.66 -11.98 8.12
C SER A 48 -10.79 -13.32 7.40
N GLU A 49 -11.03 -13.23 6.11
CA GLU A 49 -10.93 -14.33 5.16
C GLU A 49 -9.74 -14.12 4.23
N LYS A 50 -9.18 -15.21 3.72
CA LYS A 50 -8.11 -15.15 2.73
C LYS A 50 -8.72 -14.92 1.35
N ALA A 51 -8.50 -13.74 0.78
CA ALA A 51 -8.99 -13.41 -0.57
C ALA A 51 -8.15 -14.12 -1.63
N PHE A 52 -6.85 -13.87 -1.66
CA PHE A 52 -5.92 -14.51 -2.61
C PHE A 52 -4.50 -14.55 -2.04
N VAL A 53 -3.66 -15.39 -2.64
CA VAL A 53 -2.20 -15.36 -2.40
C VAL A 53 -1.62 -14.22 -3.21
N ILE A 54 -0.91 -13.30 -2.56
CA ILE A 54 -0.23 -12.20 -3.23
C ILE A 54 0.73 -12.78 -4.28
N PRO A 55 0.61 -12.41 -5.56
CA PRO A 55 1.47 -12.95 -6.62
C PRO A 55 2.90 -12.43 -6.52
N GLY A 56 3.83 -13.05 -7.23
CA GLY A 56 5.19 -12.55 -7.41
C GLY A 56 6.09 -12.55 -6.18
N LEU A 57 5.63 -12.92 -4.98
CA LEU A 57 6.39 -12.88 -3.73
C LEU A 57 7.73 -13.66 -3.78
N ASN A 58 7.80 -14.71 -4.58
CA ASN A 58 9.04 -15.49 -4.81
C ASN A 58 9.78 -15.07 -6.09
N GLU A 59 9.26 -14.09 -6.81
CA GLU A 59 9.75 -13.58 -8.10
C GLU A 59 10.27 -12.14 -7.97
N ASN A 60 10.73 -11.77 -6.78
CA ASN A 60 11.25 -10.46 -6.40
C ASN A 60 10.22 -9.34 -6.23
N LEU A 61 8.92 -9.58 -6.39
CA LEU A 61 7.93 -8.55 -6.08
C LEU A 61 7.97 -8.18 -4.60
N VAL A 62 8.05 -6.90 -4.33
CA VAL A 62 7.71 -6.29 -3.05
C VAL A 62 6.39 -5.57 -3.28
N PRO A 63 5.26 -6.17 -2.88
CA PRO A 63 3.94 -5.63 -3.17
C PRO A 63 3.71 -4.35 -2.37
N GLN A 64 3.13 -3.35 -3.01
CA GLN A 64 2.89 -2.03 -2.44
C GLN A 64 1.42 -1.62 -2.65
N GLY A 65 1.05 -1.28 -3.87
CA GLY A 65 -0.29 -0.86 -4.23
C GLY A 65 -1.15 -1.99 -4.80
N PHE A 66 -2.47 -1.92 -4.59
CA PHE A 66 -3.41 -2.79 -5.27
C PHE A 66 -4.80 -2.17 -5.37
N ASP A 67 -5.55 -2.57 -6.41
CA ASP A 67 -6.94 -2.15 -6.56
C ASP A 67 -7.77 -3.25 -7.25
N TYR A 68 -9.08 -3.01 -7.38
CA TYR A 68 -10.03 -3.97 -7.90
C TYR A 68 -10.82 -3.39 -9.08
N VAL A 69 -10.71 -4.05 -10.24
CA VAL A 69 -11.49 -3.74 -11.44
C VAL A 69 -12.81 -4.51 -11.36
N GLU A 70 -13.87 -3.82 -10.92
CA GLU A 70 -15.16 -4.47 -10.62
C GLU A 70 -15.80 -5.08 -11.87
N SER A 71 -15.77 -4.38 -13.02
CA SER A 71 -16.35 -4.85 -14.30
C SER A 71 -15.75 -6.18 -14.77
N GLU A 72 -14.46 -6.41 -14.47
CA GLU A 72 -13.71 -7.59 -14.92
C GLU A 72 -13.55 -8.65 -13.84
N GLY A 73 -13.83 -8.32 -12.58
CA GLY A 73 -13.59 -9.21 -11.46
C GLY A 73 -12.10 -9.51 -11.23
N ILE A 74 -11.23 -8.54 -11.47
CA ILE A 74 -9.77 -8.68 -11.41
C ILE A 74 -9.18 -7.74 -10.37
N TYR A 75 -8.33 -8.27 -9.48
CA TYR A 75 -7.43 -7.45 -8.68
C TYR A 75 -6.15 -7.15 -9.46
N LEU A 76 -5.71 -5.91 -9.39
CA LEU A 76 -4.40 -5.48 -9.87
C LEU A 76 -3.47 -5.33 -8.66
N VAL A 77 -2.30 -5.94 -8.69
CA VAL A 77 -1.32 -5.91 -7.59
C VAL A 77 0.00 -5.39 -8.14
N GLY A 78 0.42 -4.23 -7.69
CA GLY A 78 1.65 -3.55 -8.10
C GLY A 78 2.72 -3.52 -7.01
N GLY A 79 3.92 -3.13 -7.41
CA GLY A 79 5.06 -2.94 -6.52
C GLY A 79 6.38 -2.99 -7.27
N TYR A 80 7.45 -2.69 -6.55
CA TYR A 80 8.80 -2.73 -7.11
C TYR A 80 9.42 -4.13 -7.07
N GLN A 81 10.50 -4.31 -7.82
CA GLN A 81 11.27 -5.55 -7.80
C GLN A 81 12.51 -5.36 -6.92
N LYS A 82 12.72 -6.27 -5.95
CA LYS A 82 13.84 -6.16 -5.00
C LYS A 82 15.22 -6.22 -5.66
N ASP A 83 15.31 -6.76 -6.87
CA ASP A 83 16.55 -6.85 -7.66
C ASP A 83 16.80 -5.61 -8.54
N GLY A 84 15.91 -4.60 -8.45
CA GLY A 84 16.01 -3.37 -9.24
C GLY A 84 15.55 -3.51 -10.68
N SER A 85 14.95 -4.63 -11.06
CA SER A 85 14.29 -4.77 -12.36
C SER A 85 12.99 -3.93 -12.42
N TYR A 86 12.43 -3.76 -13.62
CA TYR A 86 11.26 -2.93 -13.85
C TYR A 86 10.05 -3.37 -13.04
N SER A 87 9.28 -2.40 -12.58
CA SER A 87 8.08 -2.62 -11.77
C SER A 87 6.99 -3.32 -12.58
N ARG A 88 6.19 -4.10 -11.88
CA ARG A 88 5.18 -4.99 -12.47
C ARG A 88 3.82 -4.75 -11.85
N VAL A 89 2.78 -4.98 -12.66
CA VAL A 89 1.40 -5.08 -12.19
C VAL A 89 0.87 -6.47 -12.54
N TYR A 90 0.53 -7.23 -11.51
CA TYR A 90 -0.04 -8.57 -11.61
C TYR A 90 -1.55 -8.48 -11.65
N ARG A 91 -2.17 -9.38 -12.41
CA ARG A 91 -3.63 -9.59 -12.46
C ARG A 91 -3.98 -10.82 -11.65
N VAL A 92 -4.99 -10.71 -10.80
CA VAL A 92 -5.50 -11.83 -9.99
C VAL A 92 -7.01 -11.95 -10.19
N ASP A 93 -7.47 -13.09 -10.69
CA ASP A 93 -8.89 -13.37 -10.83
C ASP A 93 -9.55 -13.51 -9.46
N LYS A 94 -10.58 -12.72 -9.19
CA LYS A 94 -11.28 -12.69 -7.90
C LYS A 94 -11.95 -14.01 -7.57
N ALA A 95 -12.58 -14.65 -8.55
CA ALA A 95 -13.38 -15.85 -8.33
C ALA A 95 -12.51 -17.04 -7.93
N SER A 96 -11.31 -17.16 -8.52
CA SER A 96 -10.40 -18.28 -8.26
C SER A 96 -9.24 -17.95 -7.32
N GLY A 97 -8.98 -16.66 -7.08
CA GLY A 97 -7.79 -16.19 -6.33
C GLY A 97 -6.46 -16.47 -7.04
N LYS A 98 -6.47 -16.77 -8.34
CA LYS A 98 -5.30 -17.15 -9.11
C LYS A 98 -4.73 -15.99 -9.92
N SER A 99 -3.40 -15.87 -9.94
CA SER A 99 -2.73 -14.95 -10.85
C SER A 99 -2.95 -15.34 -12.30
N GLN A 100 -3.22 -14.33 -13.13
CA GLN A 100 -3.34 -14.42 -14.59
C GLN A 100 -2.09 -13.86 -15.29
N GLY A 101 -0.97 -13.71 -14.56
CA GLY A 101 0.26 -13.12 -15.07
C GLY A 101 0.42 -11.65 -14.71
N TYR A 102 1.39 -10.98 -15.35
CA TYR A 102 1.74 -9.59 -15.06
C TYR A 102 2.09 -8.83 -16.34
N VAL A 103 2.07 -7.52 -16.25
CA VAL A 103 2.68 -6.60 -17.22
C VAL A 103 3.86 -5.87 -16.60
N VAL A 104 4.78 -5.42 -17.44
CA VAL A 104 5.93 -4.58 -17.07
C VAL A 104 5.57 -3.13 -17.36
N LEU A 105 5.78 -2.24 -16.40
CA LEU A 105 5.52 -0.83 -16.56
C LEU A 105 6.64 -0.14 -17.36
N ALA A 106 6.26 0.75 -18.28
CA ALA A 106 7.19 1.51 -19.09
C ALA A 106 6.76 2.99 -19.22
N ASP A 107 7.73 3.85 -19.53
CA ASP A 107 7.48 5.23 -19.92
C ASP A 107 6.73 5.33 -21.27
N SER A 108 6.43 6.55 -21.71
CA SER A 108 5.74 6.80 -22.98
C SER A 108 6.53 6.35 -24.21
N GLU A 109 7.85 6.26 -24.12
CA GLU A 109 8.72 5.78 -25.20
C GLU A 109 8.78 4.24 -25.25
N GLY A 110 8.45 3.57 -24.13
CA GLY A 110 8.45 2.11 -23.98
C GLY A 110 9.69 1.58 -23.27
N ASN A 111 10.48 2.44 -22.63
CA ASN A 111 11.54 2.01 -21.74
C ASN A 111 10.94 1.59 -20.40
N GLY A 112 11.36 0.44 -19.87
CA GLY A 112 10.86 -0.02 -18.56
C GLY A 112 11.20 0.98 -17.44
N VAL A 113 10.26 1.16 -16.51
CA VAL A 113 10.42 2.01 -15.33
C VAL A 113 10.39 1.19 -14.05
N SER A 114 10.98 1.72 -12.98
CA SER A 114 11.11 1.01 -11.70
C SER A 114 10.52 1.80 -10.52
N PRO A 115 9.30 2.38 -10.65
CA PRO A 115 8.70 3.12 -9.55
C PRO A 115 8.55 2.24 -8.31
N HIS A 116 8.57 2.88 -7.14
CA HIS A 116 8.21 2.21 -5.88
C HIS A 116 6.79 1.65 -5.97
N ALA A 117 5.92 2.33 -6.70
CA ALA A 117 4.52 1.98 -6.91
C ALA A 117 3.78 1.80 -5.57
N GLY A 118 4.02 2.74 -4.64
CA GLY A 118 3.45 2.72 -3.30
C GLY A 118 1.92 2.77 -3.29
N GLY A 119 1.32 3.45 -4.27
CA GLY A 119 -0.12 3.46 -4.52
C GLY A 119 -0.45 2.97 -5.93
N LEU A 120 -1.58 2.28 -6.07
CA LEU A 120 -2.14 1.83 -7.32
C LEU A 120 -3.66 1.92 -7.25
N ALA A 121 -4.28 2.67 -8.17
CA ALA A 121 -5.74 2.79 -8.20
C ALA A 121 -6.27 2.87 -9.62
N VAL A 122 -7.51 2.41 -9.80
CA VAL A 122 -8.23 2.36 -11.08
C VAL A 122 -9.36 3.36 -11.08
N HIS A 123 -9.43 4.14 -12.16
CA HIS A 123 -10.57 5.03 -12.41
C HIS A 123 -10.86 5.08 -13.90
N ASP A 124 -12.12 4.85 -14.26
CA ASP A 124 -12.58 4.77 -15.65
C ASP A 124 -11.68 3.81 -16.47
N ASP A 125 -11.15 4.31 -17.59
CA ASP A 125 -10.29 3.55 -18.51
C ASP A 125 -8.81 3.57 -18.13
N TYR A 126 -8.46 4.01 -16.92
CA TYR A 126 -7.08 4.25 -16.55
C TYR A 126 -6.66 3.54 -15.26
N LEU A 127 -5.39 3.12 -15.25
CA LEU A 127 -4.66 2.70 -14.07
C LEU A 127 -3.67 3.80 -13.68
N PHE A 128 -3.75 4.28 -12.44
CA PHE A 128 -2.87 5.25 -11.83
C PHE A 128 -1.88 4.55 -10.93
N VAL A 129 -0.60 4.87 -11.03
CA VAL A 129 0.49 4.24 -10.24
C VAL A 129 1.41 5.34 -9.72
N ALA A 130 1.69 5.34 -8.42
CA ALA A 130 2.67 6.25 -7.82
C ALA A 130 4.03 6.13 -8.53
N GLY A 131 4.54 7.23 -9.05
CA GLY A 131 5.79 7.31 -9.83
C GLY A 131 7.05 7.32 -8.97
N ASP A 132 8.20 7.38 -9.62
CA ASP A 132 9.52 7.49 -8.97
C ASP A 132 9.99 8.93 -8.83
N GLU A 133 9.52 9.79 -9.75
CA GLU A 133 9.87 11.19 -9.75
C GLU A 133 8.99 11.93 -8.75
N ASP A 134 9.55 12.93 -8.11
CA ASP A 134 8.86 13.74 -7.13
C ASP A 134 7.50 14.21 -7.68
N ALA A 135 6.46 14.00 -6.90
CA ALA A 135 5.10 14.44 -7.17
C ALA A 135 4.44 13.86 -8.45
N SER A 136 4.89 12.74 -8.98
CA SER A 136 4.31 12.18 -10.20
C SER A 136 3.47 10.92 -9.96
N ILE A 137 2.39 10.82 -10.75
CA ILE A 137 1.58 9.61 -10.89
C ILE A 137 1.61 9.21 -12.35
N TYR A 138 2.03 7.99 -12.63
CA TYR A 138 2.05 7.42 -13.97
C TYR A 138 0.69 6.85 -14.32
N ILE A 139 0.18 7.17 -15.50
CA ILE A 139 -1.15 6.77 -15.96
C ILE A 139 -1.02 5.82 -17.14
N TYR A 140 -1.67 4.67 -17.05
CA TYR A 140 -1.68 3.62 -18.07
C TYR A 140 -3.11 3.39 -18.55
N ASN A 141 -3.27 2.98 -19.83
CA ASN A 141 -4.57 2.51 -20.31
C ASN A 141 -4.92 1.19 -19.62
N LEU A 142 -6.08 1.13 -18.97
CA LEU A 142 -6.50 -0.04 -18.20
C LEU A 142 -6.72 -1.27 -19.09
N ASN A 143 -7.31 -1.09 -20.28
CA ASN A 143 -7.52 -2.20 -21.20
C ASN A 143 -6.19 -2.84 -21.65
N ASP A 144 -5.14 -2.04 -21.88
CA ASP A 144 -3.83 -2.57 -22.24
C ASP A 144 -3.24 -3.39 -21.08
N VAL A 145 -3.41 -2.93 -19.83
CA VAL A 145 -2.97 -3.67 -18.63
C VAL A 145 -3.74 -4.99 -18.49
N LEU A 146 -5.03 -5.01 -18.79
CA LEU A 146 -5.88 -6.18 -18.63
C LEU A 146 -5.69 -7.24 -19.73
N THR A 147 -5.41 -6.80 -20.97
CA THR A 147 -5.43 -7.69 -22.15
C THR A 147 -4.04 -8.11 -22.65
N ALA A 148 -2.97 -7.42 -22.24
CA ALA A 148 -1.60 -7.76 -22.63
C ALA A 148 -1.24 -9.19 -22.18
N GLN A 149 -0.34 -9.85 -22.93
CA GLN A 149 0.20 -11.15 -22.55
C GLN A 149 1.09 -11.01 -21.31
N SER A 150 1.19 -12.10 -20.53
CA SER A 150 2.05 -12.07 -19.34
C SER A 150 3.51 -11.84 -19.72
N GLY A 151 4.08 -10.79 -19.12
CA GLY A 151 5.45 -10.34 -19.38
C GLY A 151 5.58 -9.23 -20.43
N ASP A 152 4.49 -8.87 -21.11
CA ASP A 152 4.50 -7.74 -22.03
C ASP A 152 4.70 -6.42 -21.30
N THR A 153 5.20 -5.45 -22.04
CA THR A 153 5.39 -4.07 -21.56
C THR A 153 4.18 -3.22 -21.92
N VAL A 154 3.65 -2.49 -20.93
CA VAL A 154 2.58 -1.51 -21.12
C VAL A 154 3.14 -0.10 -20.95
N LYS A 155 2.86 0.77 -21.92
CA LYS A 155 3.36 2.15 -21.96
C LYS A 155 2.46 3.10 -21.17
N MET A 156 3.09 4.00 -20.47
CA MET A 156 2.44 5.17 -19.88
C MET A 156 1.80 6.03 -20.98
N VAL A 157 0.56 6.45 -20.75
CA VAL A 157 -0.20 7.30 -21.69
C VAL A 157 -0.24 8.75 -21.22
N ASN A 158 -0.09 9.00 -19.92
CA ASN A 158 -0.07 10.33 -19.33
C ASN A 158 0.63 10.31 -17.98
N THR A 159 0.85 11.49 -17.40
CA THR A 159 1.27 11.71 -16.02
C THR A 159 0.33 12.70 -15.34
N PHE A 160 0.11 12.51 -14.05
CA PHE A 160 -0.54 13.50 -13.19
C PHE A 160 0.50 13.99 -12.18
N GLU A 161 0.68 15.31 -12.09
CA GLU A 161 1.65 15.92 -11.19
C GLU A 161 0.93 16.53 -9.98
N THR A 162 1.43 16.22 -8.78
CA THR A 162 0.82 16.63 -7.50
C THR A 162 1.50 17.85 -6.89
N HIS A 163 2.33 18.56 -7.66
CA HIS A 163 2.94 19.77 -7.15
C HIS A 163 2.11 21.02 -7.45
N CYS A 164 2.06 21.86 -6.49
CA CYS A 164 1.69 23.24 -6.62
C CYS A 164 2.97 24.11 -6.53
N LEU A 165 2.92 25.36 -7.01
CA LEU A 165 4.09 26.23 -7.27
C LEU A 165 5.22 26.28 -6.21
N ARG A 166 4.99 25.83 -4.99
CA ARG A 166 5.96 25.86 -3.89
C ARG A 166 5.90 24.62 -3.02
N ASP A 167 5.15 23.61 -3.45
CA ASP A 167 4.85 22.48 -2.64
C ASP A 167 4.82 21.20 -3.48
N THR A 168 5.38 20.14 -2.98
CA THR A 168 5.50 18.87 -3.67
C THR A 168 5.10 17.77 -2.72
N ILE A 169 4.11 16.97 -3.11
CA ILE A 169 3.76 15.75 -2.38
C ILE A 169 4.50 14.57 -3.00
N ASN A 170 5.33 13.91 -2.21
CA ASN A 170 5.91 12.64 -2.57
C ASN A 170 4.84 11.55 -2.50
N VAL A 171 4.41 11.05 -3.65
CA VAL A 171 3.30 10.11 -3.76
C VAL A 171 3.68 8.77 -3.15
N ALA A 172 3.19 8.49 -1.94
CA ALA A 172 3.38 7.21 -1.26
C ALA A 172 2.19 6.26 -1.42
N PHE A 173 0.99 6.80 -1.47
CA PHE A 173 -0.25 6.06 -1.71
C PHE A 173 -1.25 6.92 -2.49
N LEU A 174 -2.23 6.29 -3.11
CA LEU A 174 -3.34 6.98 -3.78
C LEU A 174 -4.60 6.12 -3.79
N CYS A 175 -5.75 6.74 -3.73
CA CYS A 175 -7.03 6.04 -3.86
C CYS A 175 -8.07 6.93 -4.53
N PHE A 176 -9.04 6.29 -5.19
CA PHE A 176 -10.23 6.98 -5.69
C PHE A 176 -11.39 6.86 -4.71
N THR A 177 -12.19 7.91 -4.65
CA THR A 177 -13.51 7.93 -4.04
C THR A 177 -14.57 8.08 -5.13
N GLU A 178 -15.84 8.30 -4.75
CA GLU A 178 -16.92 8.52 -5.71
C GLU A 178 -16.76 9.81 -6.53
N ASP A 179 -15.96 10.78 -6.04
CA ASP A 179 -15.91 12.14 -6.62
C ASP A 179 -14.49 12.70 -6.76
N ARG A 180 -13.45 12.00 -6.30
CA ARG A 180 -12.08 12.55 -6.28
C ARG A 180 -10.97 11.51 -6.21
N LEU A 181 -9.78 11.91 -6.61
CA LEU A 181 -8.52 11.23 -6.34
C LEU A 181 -7.92 11.78 -5.04
N ILE A 182 -7.52 10.91 -4.11
CA ILE A 182 -6.73 11.29 -2.93
C ILE A 182 -5.32 10.74 -3.10
N VAL A 183 -4.33 11.59 -2.85
CA VAL A 183 -2.90 11.28 -2.97
C VAL A 183 -2.19 11.72 -1.71
N GLY A 184 -1.39 10.87 -1.10
CA GLY A 184 -0.75 11.19 0.17
C GLY A 184 0.70 10.75 0.31
N GLU A 185 1.31 11.28 1.35
CA GLU A 185 2.71 11.11 1.70
C GLU A 185 2.92 10.05 2.78
N PHE A 186 4.11 9.49 2.78
CA PHE A 186 4.64 8.70 3.88
C PHE A 186 5.67 9.51 4.67
N TYR A 187 5.48 9.66 5.98
CA TYR A 187 6.43 10.31 6.88
C TYR A 187 7.02 9.32 7.88
N ARG A 188 8.34 9.35 8.05
CA ARG A 188 9.05 8.67 9.14
C ARG A 188 10.41 9.33 9.41
N ASP A 189 10.59 9.83 10.62
CA ASP A 189 11.88 10.34 11.11
C ASP A 189 12.87 9.17 11.37
N PRO A 190 14.15 9.29 10.98
CA PRO A 190 14.79 10.35 10.17
C PRO A 190 14.90 10.02 8.67
N ASN A 191 14.31 8.93 8.19
CA ASN A 191 14.64 8.37 6.87
C ASN A 191 13.71 8.82 5.76
N TYR A 192 12.47 9.22 6.09
CA TYR A 192 11.44 9.63 5.14
C TYR A 192 10.80 10.92 5.64
N MET A 193 11.56 12.01 5.49
CA MET A 193 11.12 13.33 5.93
C MET A 193 10.25 13.96 4.84
N THR A 194 9.14 14.54 5.24
CA THR A 194 8.33 15.44 4.41
C THR A 194 8.81 16.88 4.59
N ASP A 195 8.34 17.79 3.75
CA ASP A 195 8.62 19.22 3.93
C ASP A 195 8.08 19.72 5.28
N GLU A 196 8.83 20.57 5.97
CA GLU A 196 8.42 21.11 7.28
C GLU A 196 7.12 21.93 7.20
N SER A 197 6.79 22.47 6.03
CA SER A 197 5.51 23.17 5.80
C SER A 197 4.30 22.23 5.82
N HIS A 198 4.51 20.89 5.77
CA HIS A 198 3.45 19.89 5.93
C HIS A 198 3.19 19.52 7.39
N TRP A 199 4.01 20.02 8.31
CA TRP A 199 3.92 19.66 9.72
C TRP A 199 2.90 20.53 10.43
N ILE A 200 1.90 19.88 10.99
CA ILE A 200 0.78 20.54 11.66
C ILE A 200 0.64 19.97 13.06
N THR A 201 0.67 20.87 14.06
CA THR A 201 0.23 20.54 15.41
C THR A 201 -1.30 20.66 15.44
N THR A 202 -1.99 19.57 15.65
CA THR A 202 -3.46 19.55 15.64
C THR A 202 -4.04 20.22 16.90
N ALA A 203 -5.35 20.47 16.90
CA ALA A 203 -6.03 21.07 18.07
C ALA A 203 -5.96 20.17 19.33
N THR A 204 -5.76 18.87 19.16
CA THR A 204 -5.55 17.90 20.25
C THR A 204 -4.11 17.87 20.75
N GLY A 205 -3.18 18.60 20.08
CA GLY A 205 -1.77 18.64 20.42
C GLY A 205 -0.95 17.50 19.80
N GLU A 206 -1.51 16.74 18.86
CA GLU A 206 -0.79 15.71 18.13
C GLU A 206 0.02 16.34 16.98
N GLU A 207 1.16 15.72 16.67
CA GLU A 207 2.08 16.16 15.63
C GLU A 207 1.84 15.34 14.35
N ASN A 208 1.06 15.86 13.43
CA ASN A 208 0.93 15.31 12.10
C ASN A 208 2.03 15.88 11.19
N ARG A 209 2.65 15.03 10.36
CA ARG A 209 3.84 15.41 9.60
C ARG A 209 3.81 14.98 8.14
N ALA A 210 2.62 14.67 7.64
CA ALA A 210 2.37 14.33 6.25
C ALA A 210 1.03 14.91 5.82
N LEU A 211 0.85 15.09 4.52
CA LEU A 211 -0.40 15.55 3.92
C LEU A 211 -0.93 14.54 2.92
N ALA A 212 -2.25 14.58 2.72
CA ALA A 212 -2.88 14.00 1.54
C ALA A 212 -3.76 15.06 0.87
N TYR A 213 -3.68 15.17 -0.46
CA TYR A 213 -4.45 16.09 -1.28
C TYR A 213 -5.58 15.37 -1.97
N ALA A 214 -6.76 15.98 -1.97
CA ALA A 214 -7.95 15.47 -2.62
C ALA A 214 -8.27 16.31 -3.88
N TYR A 215 -8.14 15.68 -5.04
CA TYR A 215 -8.34 16.28 -6.36
C TYR A 215 -9.69 15.85 -6.91
N PRO A 216 -10.66 16.79 -7.07
CA PRO A 216 -12.00 16.44 -7.55
C PRO A 216 -11.98 16.00 -9.03
N PHE A 217 -12.96 15.21 -9.42
CA PHE A 217 -13.21 14.93 -10.83
C PHE A 217 -13.61 16.20 -11.56
N SER A 218 -13.14 16.36 -12.79
CA SER A 218 -13.38 17.57 -13.58
C SER A 218 -13.21 17.29 -15.08
N ASP A 219 -14.15 17.83 -15.87
CA ASP A 219 -14.08 17.88 -17.33
C ASP A 219 -13.56 19.23 -17.84
N GLU A 220 -13.09 20.11 -16.97
CA GLU A 220 -12.59 21.43 -17.34
C GLU A 220 -11.27 21.35 -18.10
N GLU A 221 -10.98 22.39 -18.90
CA GLU A 221 -9.72 22.50 -19.61
C GLU A 221 -8.54 22.51 -18.60
N GLY A 222 -7.56 21.66 -18.85
CA GLY A 222 -6.40 21.46 -17.94
C GLY A 222 -6.53 20.28 -17.01
N SER A 223 -7.68 19.60 -16.95
CA SER A 223 -7.83 18.34 -16.23
C SER A 223 -7.03 17.22 -16.90
N VAL A 224 -6.52 16.28 -16.10
CA VAL A 224 -5.77 15.14 -16.58
C VAL A 224 -6.55 13.86 -16.33
N CYS A 225 -6.96 13.17 -17.38
CA CYS A 225 -7.76 11.94 -17.31
C CYS A 225 -9.00 12.09 -16.39
N GLY A 226 -9.72 13.21 -16.53
CA GLY A 226 -10.92 13.49 -15.73
C GLY A 226 -10.66 14.00 -14.30
N ILE A 227 -9.42 14.34 -13.95
CA ILE A 227 -9.04 14.81 -12.62
C ILE A 227 -8.58 16.27 -12.70
N SER A 228 -9.15 17.13 -11.84
CA SER A 228 -8.67 18.50 -11.64
C SER A 228 -7.22 18.50 -11.13
N GLN A 229 -6.41 19.44 -11.60
CA GLN A 229 -5.08 19.65 -11.02
C GLN A 229 -5.09 20.57 -9.79
N LEU A 230 -6.25 21.09 -9.42
CA LEU A 230 -6.43 21.87 -8.22
C LEU A 230 -7.13 21.02 -7.15
N PRO A 231 -6.48 20.74 -6.00
CA PRO A 231 -7.12 20.01 -4.91
C PRO A 231 -8.23 20.87 -4.26
N SER A 232 -9.26 20.23 -3.75
CA SER A 232 -10.38 20.89 -3.05
C SER A 232 -10.26 20.82 -1.53
N GLU A 233 -9.53 19.81 -1.03
CA GLU A 233 -9.31 19.54 0.39
C GLU A 233 -7.93 18.95 0.61
N VAL A 234 -7.41 19.11 1.83
CA VAL A 234 -6.16 18.51 2.30
C VAL A 234 -6.42 17.82 3.62
N TYR A 235 -5.81 16.65 3.81
CA TYR A 235 -5.84 15.94 5.08
C TYR A 235 -4.45 15.96 5.71
N SER A 236 -4.37 16.40 6.97
CA SER A 236 -3.16 16.31 7.77
C SER A 236 -3.11 14.92 8.42
N LEU A 237 -2.02 14.20 8.18
CA LEU A 237 -1.89 12.78 8.49
C LEU A 237 -0.90 12.51 9.62
N PRO A 238 -1.18 11.52 10.47
CA PRO A 238 -0.15 10.94 11.34
C PRO A 238 0.94 10.29 10.47
N GLY A 239 2.11 10.03 11.05
CA GLY A 239 3.19 9.35 10.32
C GLY A 239 2.88 7.88 9.99
N LEU A 240 3.70 7.28 9.13
CA LEU A 240 3.69 5.86 8.75
C LEU A 240 2.47 5.41 7.92
N VAL A 241 1.74 6.32 7.28
CA VAL A 241 0.59 5.97 6.43
C VAL A 241 1.10 5.35 5.13
N GLN A 242 0.64 4.13 4.86
CA GLN A 242 1.02 3.32 3.68
C GLN A 242 -0.12 3.17 2.67
N GLY A 243 -1.35 3.42 3.10
CA GLY A 243 -2.51 3.34 2.23
C GLY A 243 -3.71 4.02 2.86
N MET A 244 -4.64 4.44 2.00
CA MET A 244 -5.88 5.10 2.39
C MET A 244 -7.02 4.62 1.52
N THR A 245 -8.21 4.56 2.09
CA THR A 245 -9.46 4.36 1.36
C THR A 245 -10.60 5.09 2.07
N VAL A 246 -11.65 5.42 1.33
CA VAL A 246 -12.83 6.09 1.90
C VAL A 246 -14.05 5.21 1.72
N ARG A 247 -14.85 5.09 2.76
CA ARG A 247 -16.11 4.37 2.72
C ARG A 247 -17.15 5.00 3.63
N ASP A 248 -18.35 5.19 3.12
CA ASP A 248 -19.47 5.80 3.85
C ASP A 248 -19.07 7.17 4.47
N GLY A 249 -18.27 7.97 3.73
CA GLY A 249 -17.75 9.27 4.18
C GLY A 249 -16.65 9.20 5.23
N LYS A 250 -16.18 8.01 5.62
CA LYS A 250 -15.10 7.83 6.61
C LYS A 250 -13.81 7.43 5.94
N ILE A 251 -12.72 8.02 6.43
CA ILE A 251 -11.37 7.79 5.95
C ILE A 251 -10.74 6.64 6.74
N TRP A 252 -10.27 5.62 6.04
CA TRP A 252 -9.52 4.51 6.60
C TRP A 252 -8.07 4.59 6.14
N ILE A 253 -7.14 4.45 7.07
CA ILE A 253 -5.70 4.44 6.78
C ILE A 253 -5.04 3.17 7.33
N SER A 254 -4.03 2.68 6.63
CA SER A 254 -3.07 1.71 7.14
C SER A 254 -1.79 2.41 7.56
N GLN A 255 -1.29 2.11 8.75
CA GLN A 255 -0.02 2.63 9.26
C GLN A 255 0.91 1.48 9.58
N SER A 256 2.09 1.46 8.98
CA SER A 256 3.05 0.39 9.21
C SER A 256 4.50 0.85 9.05
N TYR A 257 5.39 0.19 9.78
CA TYR A 257 6.82 0.23 9.51
C TYR A 257 7.54 -0.98 10.12
N GLY A 258 8.30 -1.69 9.29
CA GLY A 258 9.15 -2.80 9.71
C GLY A 258 8.35 -3.95 10.33
N THR A 259 8.89 -4.59 11.37
CA THR A 259 8.31 -5.80 11.97
C THR A 259 7.27 -5.53 13.06
N ALA A 260 6.98 -4.27 13.36
CA ALA A 260 5.92 -3.92 14.28
C ALA A 260 4.54 -4.29 13.68
N LYS A 261 3.55 -4.49 14.54
CA LYS A 261 2.17 -4.63 14.09
C LYS A 261 1.75 -3.37 13.34
N SER A 262 1.01 -3.54 12.27
CA SER A 262 0.36 -2.42 11.60
C SER A 262 -0.88 -1.99 12.37
N THR A 263 -1.29 -0.74 12.17
CA THR A 263 -2.54 -0.20 12.69
C THR A 263 -3.43 0.18 11.52
N ILE A 264 -4.69 -0.21 11.57
CA ILE A 264 -5.74 0.28 10.68
C ILE A 264 -6.63 1.20 11.50
N SER A 265 -6.78 2.44 11.06
CA SER A 265 -7.56 3.46 11.76
C SER A 265 -8.64 4.05 10.85
N CYS A 266 -9.78 4.36 11.43
CA CYS A 266 -10.95 4.96 10.78
C CYS A 266 -11.20 6.34 11.38
N TYR A 267 -11.34 7.36 10.55
CA TYR A 267 -11.58 8.74 10.94
C TYR A 267 -12.86 9.27 10.29
N ASP A 268 -13.54 10.16 10.99
CA ASP A 268 -14.71 10.89 10.49
C ASP A 268 -14.45 12.39 10.63
N VAL A 269 -14.22 13.05 9.51
CA VAL A 269 -13.96 14.50 9.45
C VAL A 269 -15.19 15.31 9.00
N SER A 270 -16.34 14.67 8.82
CA SER A 270 -17.56 15.31 8.26
C SER A 270 -18.09 16.48 9.08
N GLY A 271 -17.75 16.57 10.34
CA GLY A 271 -18.13 17.68 11.25
C GLY A 271 -16.92 18.44 11.80
N ALA A 272 -15.73 18.20 11.27
CA ALA A 272 -14.52 18.84 11.76
C ALA A 272 -14.35 20.24 11.16
N GLU A 273 -13.85 21.17 11.97
CA GLU A 273 -13.39 22.46 11.45
C GLU A 273 -11.98 22.30 10.88
N PRO A 274 -11.64 23.05 9.80
CA PRO A 274 -10.27 23.05 9.29
C PRO A 274 -9.27 23.47 10.38
N VAL A 275 -8.16 22.76 10.48
CA VAL A 275 -7.06 23.08 11.43
C VAL A 275 -6.12 24.14 10.86
N ASP A 276 -6.06 24.27 9.54
CA ASP A 276 -5.25 25.24 8.80
C ASP A 276 -5.77 25.32 7.36
N PHE A 277 -5.11 26.15 6.53
CA PHE A 277 -5.42 26.29 5.12
C PHE A 277 -4.13 26.24 4.30
N ARG A 278 -4.16 25.50 3.18
CA ARG A 278 -3.09 25.51 2.19
C ARG A 278 -3.34 26.62 1.17
N PHE A 279 -2.33 27.45 0.97
CA PHE A 279 -2.37 28.48 -0.04
C PHE A 279 -1.91 27.93 -1.39
N TYR A 280 -2.77 28.04 -2.40
CA TYR A 280 -2.50 27.58 -3.75
C TYR A 280 -2.38 28.76 -4.71
N ILE A 281 -1.26 28.88 -5.42
CA ILE A 281 -1.06 29.84 -6.50
C ILE A 281 -1.04 29.08 -7.81
N TYR A 282 -2.06 29.25 -8.65
CA TYR A 282 -2.06 28.69 -10.00
C TYR A 282 -1.10 29.48 -10.90
N SER A 283 -0.15 28.81 -11.57
CA SER A 283 0.83 29.47 -12.43
C SER A 283 0.19 29.98 -13.71
N GLY A 284 0.09 31.30 -13.85
CA GLY A 284 -0.10 31.94 -15.16
C GLY A 284 -1.38 32.73 -15.38
N VAL A 285 -2.29 32.79 -14.44
CA VAL A 285 -3.48 33.65 -14.51
C VAL A 285 -3.56 34.47 -13.23
N ALA A 286 -3.97 35.72 -13.32
CA ALA A 286 -4.24 36.59 -12.17
C ALA A 286 -5.57 36.17 -11.51
N GLU A 287 -5.61 34.91 -11.03
CA GLU A 287 -6.74 34.39 -10.28
C GLU A 287 -6.54 34.74 -8.79
N PRO A 288 -7.64 34.92 -8.04
CA PRO A 288 -7.55 35.21 -6.61
C PRO A 288 -6.87 34.03 -5.88
N ASP A 289 -6.17 34.36 -4.81
CA ASP A 289 -5.58 33.41 -3.88
C ASP A 289 -6.61 32.35 -3.49
N ILE A 290 -6.27 31.07 -3.72
CA ILE A 290 -7.13 29.95 -3.37
C ILE A 290 -6.64 29.36 -2.05
N TRP A 291 -7.52 29.30 -1.06
CA TRP A 291 -7.27 28.72 0.23
C TRP A 291 -7.97 27.38 0.35
N ILE A 292 -7.18 26.30 0.46
CA ILE A 292 -7.70 24.95 0.52
C ILE A 292 -7.70 24.49 1.98
N PRO A 293 -8.85 24.09 2.54
CA PRO A 293 -8.96 23.69 3.94
C PRO A 293 -8.17 22.42 4.23
N ILE A 294 -7.54 22.39 5.41
CA ILE A 294 -6.82 21.22 5.92
C ILE A 294 -7.60 20.65 7.11
N TYR A 295 -7.95 19.37 7.02
CA TYR A 295 -8.62 18.62 8.08
C TYR A 295 -7.64 17.64 8.73
N ALA A 296 -7.62 17.58 10.07
CA ALA A 296 -6.71 16.70 10.78
C ALA A 296 -7.30 15.31 10.98
N LEU A 297 -6.50 14.29 10.70
CA LEU A 297 -6.72 12.92 11.19
C LEU A 297 -6.00 12.78 12.52
N ASP A 298 -6.72 13.02 13.62
CA ASP A 298 -6.21 12.99 14.99
C ASP A 298 -7.19 12.29 15.95
N SER A 299 -6.93 12.31 17.24
CA SER A 299 -7.78 11.64 18.23
C SER A 299 -9.20 12.22 18.30
N SER A 300 -9.45 13.47 17.87
CA SER A 300 -10.79 14.07 17.85
C SER A 300 -11.67 13.56 16.72
N THR A 301 -11.08 13.12 15.64
CA THR A 301 -11.76 12.57 14.45
C THR A 301 -11.69 11.05 14.37
N LEU A 302 -10.91 10.40 15.26
CA LEU A 302 -10.74 8.95 15.30
C LEU A 302 -12.05 8.26 15.75
N VAL A 303 -12.59 7.39 14.93
CA VAL A 303 -13.80 6.60 15.21
C VAL A 303 -13.46 5.21 15.72
N ALA A 304 -12.46 4.57 15.11
CA ALA A 304 -12.09 3.20 15.42
C ALA A 304 -10.64 2.92 15.03
N SER A 305 -10.03 1.92 15.69
CA SER A 305 -8.69 1.47 15.35
C SER A 305 -8.49 0.02 15.76
N PHE A 306 -7.74 -0.75 14.96
CA PHE A 306 -7.37 -2.12 15.28
C PHE A 306 -5.99 -2.48 14.72
N GLU A 307 -5.40 -3.53 15.26
CA GLU A 307 -4.08 -4.02 14.84
C GLU A 307 -4.21 -5.03 13.70
N ALA A 308 -3.26 -4.96 12.75
CA ALA A 308 -3.15 -5.81 11.59
C ALA A 308 -1.73 -6.43 11.49
N PRO A 309 -1.50 -7.41 10.60
CA PRO A 309 -0.19 -7.99 10.40
C PRO A 309 0.87 -6.94 10.02
N PRO A 310 2.15 -7.19 10.34
CA PRO A 310 3.24 -6.27 10.02
C PRO A 310 3.34 -5.95 8.53
N MET A 311 3.74 -4.72 8.23
CA MET A 311 3.98 -4.23 6.87
C MET A 311 2.69 -4.28 6.02
N ALA A 312 1.55 -3.87 6.60
CA ALA A 312 0.36 -3.59 5.82
C ALA A 312 0.61 -2.34 4.95
N GLU A 313 0.32 -2.48 3.68
CA GLU A 313 0.45 -1.47 2.65
C GLU A 313 -0.93 -0.91 2.30
N GLU A 314 -1.26 -0.83 1.02
CA GLU A 314 -2.54 -0.34 0.57
C GLU A 314 -3.73 -1.14 1.09
N ILE A 315 -4.86 -0.46 1.26
CA ILE A 315 -6.13 -1.02 1.71
C ILE A 315 -7.26 -0.52 0.82
N ILE A 316 -8.18 -1.42 0.47
CA ILE A 316 -9.37 -1.09 -0.34
C ILE A 316 -10.62 -1.78 0.21
N PHE A 317 -11.80 -1.24 -0.07
CA PHE A 317 -13.06 -1.94 0.21
C PHE A 317 -13.58 -2.67 -1.03
N VAL A 318 -13.84 -3.98 -0.90
CA VAL A 318 -14.49 -4.80 -1.92
C VAL A 318 -15.56 -5.66 -1.26
N ASP A 319 -16.78 -5.71 -1.82
CA ASP A 319 -17.93 -6.47 -1.29
C ASP A 319 -18.19 -6.23 0.20
N GLY A 320 -17.98 -5.01 0.67
CA GLY A 320 -18.22 -4.65 2.07
C GLY A 320 -17.13 -5.05 3.06
N LYS A 321 -16.05 -5.68 2.62
CA LYS A 321 -14.89 -6.04 3.44
C LYS A 321 -13.70 -5.17 3.11
N LEU A 322 -12.90 -4.85 4.13
CA LEU A 322 -11.63 -4.18 3.96
C LEU A 322 -10.58 -5.20 3.54
N LEU A 323 -10.06 -5.07 2.34
CA LEU A 323 -8.91 -5.84 1.88
C LEU A 323 -7.63 -5.17 2.36
N THR A 324 -6.71 -5.97 2.88
CA THR A 324 -5.40 -5.52 3.34
C THR A 324 -4.33 -6.39 2.70
N MET A 325 -3.37 -5.74 2.05
CA MET A 325 -2.18 -6.37 1.51
C MET A 325 -0.97 -6.07 2.40
N CYS A 326 -0.03 -7.01 2.52
CA CYS A 326 1.19 -6.81 3.29
C CYS A 326 2.41 -7.16 2.43
N GLU A 327 3.46 -6.33 2.47
CA GLU A 327 4.72 -6.62 1.79
C GLU A 327 5.59 -7.65 2.52
N SER A 328 5.30 -7.92 3.80
CA SER A 328 6.14 -8.69 4.71
C SER A 328 6.51 -10.10 4.23
N ALA A 329 5.68 -10.74 3.41
CA ALA A 329 5.96 -12.08 2.89
C ALA A 329 6.77 -12.09 1.58
N SER A 330 7.17 -10.93 1.06
CA SER A 330 8.12 -10.84 -0.05
C SER A 330 9.42 -11.57 0.28
N ASN A 331 10.05 -12.17 -0.72
CA ASN A 331 11.36 -12.80 -0.57
C ASN A 331 12.50 -11.80 -0.25
N LYS A 332 12.19 -10.51 -0.20
CA LYS A 332 13.08 -9.46 0.33
C LYS A 332 13.32 -9.65 1.83
N TYR A 333 12.34 -10.15 2.58
CA TYR A 333 12.39 -10.23 4.04
C TYR A 333 12.59 -11.69 4.51
N PHE A 334 13.64 -11.93 5.27
CA PHE A 334 13.99 -13.27 5.77
C PHE A 334 12.89 -13.91 6.63
N PHE A 335 12.19 -13.08 7.42
CA PHE A 335 11.11 -13.53 8.33
C PHE A 335 9.70 -13.49 7.69
N GLY A 336 9.58 -13.05 6.45
CA GLY A 336 8.30 -12.68 5.84
C GLY A 336 7.23 -13.77 5.86
N ASN A 337 7.61 -15.02 5.64
CA ASN A 337 6.67 -16.15 5.67
C ASN A 337 6.11 -16.46 7.09
N LEU A 338 6.65 -15.84 8.14
CA LEU A 338 6.24 -16.06 9.53
C LEU A 338 5.16 -15.08 9.97
N THR A 339 5.04 -13.93 9.29
CA THR A 339 4.11 -12.85 9.65
C THR A 339 2.67 -13.13 9.30
N GLY A 340 2.40 -14.05 8.37
CA GLY A 340 1.07 -14.28 7.80
C GLY A 340 0.75 -13.43 6.57
N GLY A 341 1.59 -12.45 6.21
CA GLY A 341 1.39 -11.49 5.12
C GLY A 341 1.44 -12.06 3.70
N ARG A 342 1.45 -13.38 3.53
CA ARG A 342 1.39 -14.03 2.21
C ARG A 342 0.04 -13.87 1.50
N TRP A 343 -1.01 -13.62 2.26
CA TRP A 343 -2.37 -13.51 1.76
C TRP A 343 -2.81 -12.06 1.78
N CYS A 344 -3.53 -11.63 0.76
CA CYS A 344 -4.44 -10.52 0.89
C CYS A 344 -5.65 -10.98 1.71
N TYR A 345 -6.00 -10.23 2.75
CA TYR A 345 -7.08 -10.60 3.67
C TYR A 345 -8.27 -9.67 3.45
N ALA A 346 -9.46 -10.27 3.35
CA ALA A 346 -10.73 -9.57 3.33
C ALA A 346 -11.33 -9.58 4.74
N THR A 347 -11.30 -8.45 5.42
CA THR A 347 -11.63 -8.27 6.83
C THR A 347 -13.03 -7.69 7.00
N ASP A 348 -13.87 -8.34 7.79
CA ASP A 348 -15.12 -7.79 8.29
C ASP A 348 -14.82 -6.85 9.45
N VAL A 349 -14.68 -5.55 9.14
CA VAL A 349 -14.30 -4.53 10.12
C VAL A 349 -15.31 -4.39 11.25
N THR A 350 -16.58 -4.74 11.03
CA THR A 350 -17.62 -4.65 12.07
C THR A 350 -17.40 -5.59 13.25
N LYS A 351 -16.48 -6.56 13.12
CA LYS A 351 -16.07 -7.47 14.19
C LYS A 351 -14.89 -6.94 15.01
N LEU A 352 -14.30 -5.82 14.61
CA LEU A 352 -13.07 -5.27 15.20
C LEU A 352 -13.27 -3.87 15.81
N VAL A 353 -14.35 -3.19 15.43
CA VAL A 353 -14.71 -1.82 15.85
C VAL A 353 -16.03 -1.80 16.61
#